data_1c15c288689bbf3c07cc32f1c8924cd2
#
_entry.id   1c15c288689bbf3c07cc32f1c8924cd2
#
_cell.length_a   1.000
_cell.length_b   1.000
_cell.length_c   1.000
_cell.angle_alpha   90.00
_cell.angle_beta   90.00
_cell.angle_gamma   90.00
#
_symmetry.space_group_name_H-M   'P 1'
#
loop_
_entity.id
_entity.type
_entity.pdbx_description
1 polymer ?
#
loop_
_entity_poly.entity_id
_entity_poly.type
_entity_poly.pdbx_seq_one_letter_code
_entity_poly.pdbx_strand_id
1 'polypeptide(L)'
;NMEHAGDVLDQNLLPHLAKRLRRGLSFSKEGQLELATLFDRLQSNLRTTAALFMTQNESAARMLAEEKVIFRKAEREGTEAHFQRLRQGGIETAETSSLHLDLLRDIKQINSHLVAAAAYPVLEERGELLQSRTPSPLPQAAVIAHD
;
A
#
# COMPACT_ATOMS: atom_id res chain seq x y z
N ASN A 1 -10.88 -0.99 -10.96
CA ASN A 1 -9.73 -0.91 -10.05
C ASN A 1 -8.38 -0.79 -10.76
N MET A 2 -8.13 -1.51 -11.89
CA MET A 2 -6.91 -1.31 -12.70
C MET A 2 -6.87 0.08 -13.33
N GLU A 3 -8.01 0.59 -13.79
CA GLU A 3 -8.17 1.97 -14.23
C GLU A 3 -7.77 2.96 -13.14
N HIS A 4 -8.27 2.78 -11.91
CA HIS A 4 -7.88 3.63 -10.78
C HIS A 4 -6.38 3.55 -10.44
N ALA A 5 -5.77 2.38 -10.55
CA ALA A 5 -4.32 2.25 -10.38
C ALA A 5 -3.56 3.03 -11.46
N GLY A 6 -4.03 2.96 -12.71
CA GLY A 6 -3.50 3.74 -13.82
C GLY A 6 -3.68 5.24 -13.61
N ASP A 7 -4.85 5.67 -13.13
CA ASP A 7 -5.13 7.07 -12.84
C ASP A 7 -4.19 7.63 -11.76
N VAL A 8 -3.98 6.89 -10.66
CA VAL A 8 -3.04 7.31 -9.62
C VAL A 8 -1.61 7.40 -10.16
N LEU A 9 -1.22 6.45 -11.02
CA LEU A 9 0.09 6.46 -11.66
C LEU A 9 0.27 7.70 -12.54
N ASP A 10 -0.68 7.95 -13.43
CA ASP A 10 -0.59 9.01 -14.45
C ASP A 10 -0.82 10.40 -13.86
N GLN A 11 -1.83 10.57 -13.02
CA GLN A 11 -2.25 11.88 -12.51
C GLN A 11 -1.48 12.33 -11.25
N ASN A 12 -0.94 11.40 -10.47
CA ASN A 12 -0.29 11.71 -9.21
C ASN A 12 1.20 11.33 -9.22
N LEU A 13 1.51 10.06 -9.37
CA LEU A 13 2.87 9.55 -9.19
C LEU A 13 3.85 10.11 -10.22
N LEU A 14 3.51 10.04 -11.51
CA LEU A 14 4.37 10.55 -12.58
C LEU A 14 4.59 12.06 -12.51
N PRO A 15 3.56 12.91 -12.27
CA PRO A 15 3.77 14.33 -12.04
C PRO A 15 4.65 14.65 -10.84
N HIS A 16 4.54 13.91 -9.72
CA HIS A 16 5.40 14.08 -8.55
C HIS A 16 6.86 13.75 -8.86
N LEU A 17 7.13 12.67 -9.59
CA LEU A 17 8.47 12.31 -10.03
C LEU A 17 9.05 13.34 -11.01
N ALA A 18 8.23 13.81 -11.97
CA ALA A 18 8.62 14.85 -12.90
C ALA A 18 8.95 16.18 -12.20
N LYS A 19 8.18 16.55 -11.16
CA LYS A 19 8.44 17.72 -10.32
C LYS A 19 9.79 17.59 -9.61
N ARG A 20 10.11 16.42 -9.09
CA ARG A 20 11.42 16.14 -8.46
C ARG A 20 12.56 16.39 -9.46
N LEU A 21 12.46 15.82 -10.65
CA LEU A 21 13.48 15.97 -11.69
C LEU A 21 13.67 17.44 -12.12
N ARG A 22 12.57 18.17 -12.36
CA ARG A 22 12.61 19.56 -12.80
C ARG A 22 13.16 20.52 -11.76
N ARG A 23 12.91 20.26 -10.46
CA ARG A 23 13.32 21.14 -9.35
C ARG A 23 14.64 20.72 -8.70
N GLY A 24 15.25 19.63 -9.15
CA GLY A 24 16.48 19.10 -8.55
C GLY A 24 16.30 18.70 -7.08
N LEU A 25 15.09 18.36 -6.66
CA LEU A 25 14.80 17.94 -5.29
C LEU A 25 15.45 16.59 -5.01
N SER A 26 16.11 16.47 -3.87
CA SER A 26 16.71 15.22 -3.42
C SER A 26 16.14 14.82 -2.08
N PHE A 27 15.88 13.52 -1.92
CA PHE A 27 15.50 12.93 -0.64
C PHE A 27 16.73 12.60 0.19
N SER A 28 16.56 12.45 1.51
CA SER A 28 17.59 11.85 2.35
C SER A 28 17.93 10.44 1.87
N LYS A 29 19.11 9.91 2.24
CA LYS A 29 19.52 8.55 1.87
C LYS A 29 18.52 7.51 2.39
N GLU A 30 18.04 7.69 3.61
CA GLU A 30 17.02 6.85 4.24
C GLU A 30 15.69 6.91 3.49
N GLY A 31 15.24 8.10 3.13
CA GLY A 31 14.02 8.31 2.34
C GLY A 31 14.11 7.71 0.94
N GLN A 32 15.26 7.81 0.29
CA GLN A 32 15.52 7.16 -1.01
C GLN A 32 15.42 5.64 -0.90
N LEU A 33 16.01 5.05 0.15
CA LEU A 33 15.98 3.61 0.38
C LEU A 33 14.55 3.12 0.67
N GLU A 34 13.79 3.84 1.49
CA GLU A 34 12.39 3.54 1.78
C GLU A 34 11.56 3.50 0.49
N LEU A 35 11.66 4.54 -0.33
CA LEU A 35 10.93 4.62 -1.59
C LEU A 35 11.38 3.55 -2.59
N ALA A 36 12.67 3.31 -2.73
CA ALA A 36 13.20 2.28 -3.63
C ALA A 36 12.69 0.89 -3.25
N THR A 37 12.69 0.56 -1.96
CA THR A 37 12.18 -0.72 -1.45
C THR A 37 10.70 -0.90 -1.77
N LEU A 38 9.89 0.15 -1.60
CA LEU A 38 8.46 0.11 -1.91
C LEU A 38 8.19 0.02 -3.42
N PHE A 39 8.98 0.71 -4.25
CA PHE A 39 8.89 0.61 -5.70
C PHE A 39 9.23 -0.79 -6.20
N ASP A 40 10.29 -1.41 -5.70
CA ASP A 40 10.65 -2.79 -6.06
C ASP A 40 9.53 -3.76 -5.68
N ARG A 41 8.95 -3.58 -4.51
CA ARG A 41 7.83 -4.39 -4.04
C ARG A 41 6.58 -4.19 -4.90
N LEU A 42 6.26 -2.94 -5.24
CA LEU A 42 5.15 -2.61 -6.14
C LEU A 42 5.34 -3.23 -7.53
N GLN A 43 6.55 -3.20 -8.06
CA GLN A 43 6.88 -3.83 -9.34
C GLN A 43 6.66 -5.36 -9.29
N SER A 44 7.05 -6.01 -8.21
CA SER A 44 6.78 -7.43 -7.99
C SER A 44 5.26 -7.70 -7.93
N ASN A 45 4.50 -6.86 -7.24
CA ASN A 45 3.06 -6.99 -7.13
C ASN A 45 2.33 -6.76 -8.48
N LEU A 46 2.84 -5.87 -9.31
CA LEU A 46 2.36 -5.69 -10.69
C LEU A 46 2.52 -6.97 -11.51
N ARG A 47 3.67 -7.65 -11.41
CA ARG A 47 3.91 -8.93 -12.09
C ARG A 47 2.96 -10.01 -11.59
N THR A 48 2.77 -10.10 -10.27
CA THR A 48 1.81 -11.04 -9.66
C THR A 48 0.39 -10.75 -10.12
N THR A 49 -0.01 -9.48 -10.19
CA THR A 49 -1.30 -9.05 -10.71
C THR A 49 -1.53 -9.52 -12.13
N ALA A 50 -0.57 -9.31 -13.02
CA ALA A 50 -0.64 -9.78 -14.40
C ALA A 50 -0.77 -11.30 -14.49
N ALA A 51 0.00 -12.03 -13.69
CA ALA A 51 -0.08 -13.49 -13.63
C ALA A 51 -1.44 -13.98 -13.11
N LEU A 52 -2.04 -13.32 -12.14
CA LEU A 52 -3.35 -13.68 -11.57
C LEU A 52 -4.49 -13.61 -12.60
N PHE A 53 -4.47 -12.64 -13.51
CA PHE A 53 -5.45 -12.57 -14.59
C PHE A 53 -5.40 -13.79 -15.52
N MET A 54 -4.25 -14.46 -15.61
CA MET A 54 -4.07 -15.66 -16.45
C MET A 54 -4.30 -16.96 -15.69
N THR A 55 -3.91 -17.02 -14.42
CA THR A 55 -3.82 -18.28 -13.66
C THR A 55 -4.92 -18.46 -12.62
N GLN A 56 -5.48 -17.37 -12.11
CA GLN A 56 -6.42 -17.35 -10.97
C GLN A 56 -5.92 -18.16 -9.76
N ASN A 57 -4.60 -18.17 -9.54
CA ASN A 57 -3.97 -18.95 -8.49
C ASN A 57 -4.30 -18.37 -7.11
N GLU A 58 -4.97 -19.17 -6.28
CA GLU A 58 -5.45 -18.78 -4.95
C GLU A 58 -4.31 -18.39 -4.00
N SER A 59 -3.21 -19.16 -3.99
CA SER A 59 -2.06 -18.86 -3.13
C SER A 59 -1.43 -17.52 -3.50
N ALA A 60 -1.28 -17.22 -4.79
CA ALA A 60 -0.78 -15.93 -5.25
C ALA A 60 -1.75 -14.78 -4.93
N ALA A 61 -3.06 -15.04 -5.00
CA ALA A 61 -4.08 -14.05 -4.63
C ALA A 61 -4.01 -13.72 -3.13
N ARG A 62 -3.83 -14.71 -2.24
CA ARG A 62 -3.64 -14.46 -0.81
C ARG A 62 -2.38 -13.66 -0.54
N MET A 63 -1.26 -14.02 -1.14
CA MET A 63 0.00 -13.28 -0.99
C MET A 63 -0.15 -11.83 -1.45
N LEU A 64 -0.82 -11.58 -2.57
CA LEU A 64 -1.07 -10.23 -3.06
C LEU A 64 -2.02 -9.45 -2.11
N ALA A 65 -3.03 -10.09 -1.54
CA ALA A 65 -3.93 -9.48 -0.57
C ALA A 65 -3.20 -9.05 0.72
N GLU A 66 -2.24 -9.83 1.19
CA GLU A 66 -1.40 -9.50 2.34
C GLU A 66 -0.54 -8.25 2.08
N GLU A 67 -0.13 -8.00 0.86
CA GLU A 67 0.63 -6.83 0.48
C GLU A 67 -0.09 -5.51 0.81
N LYS A 68 -1.41 -5.49 0.82
CA LYS A 68 -2.19 -4.30 1.23
C LYS A 68 -1.89 -3.88 2.67
N VAL A 69 -1.75 -4.85 3.57
CA VAL A 69 -1.40 -4.59 4.98
C VAL A 69 0.05 -4.11 5.08
N ILE A 70 0.95 -4.74 4.33
CA ILE A 70 2.37 -4.40 4.30
C ILE A 70 2.58 -2.96 3.81
N PHE A 71 1.93 -2.57 2.70
CA PHE A 71 2.04 -1.20 2.17
C PHE A 71 1.42 -0.14 3.09
N ARG A 72 0.31 -0.46 3.77
CA ARG A 72 -0.28 0.43 4.77
C ARG A 72 0.65 0.65 5.96
N LYS A 73 1.29 -0.42 6.42
CA LYS A 73 2.27 -0.35 7.50
C LYS A 73 3.50 0.45 7.06
N ALA A 74 4.05 0.16 5.90
CA ALA A 74 5.22 0.85 5.36
C ALA A 74 4.97 2.35 5.14
N GLU A 75 3.81 2.74 4.64
CA GLU A 75 3.44 4.15 4.49
C GLU A 75 3.37 4.86 5.85
N ARG A 76 2.76 4.24 6.84
CA ARG A 76 2.66 4.82 8.18
C ARG A 76 4.05 4.96 8.84
N GLU A 77 4.86 3.91 8.78
CA GLU A 77 6.20 3.90 9.38
C GLU A 77 7.15 4.87 8.66
N GLY A 78 7.10 4.92 7.33
CA GLY A 78 7.85 5.87 6.52
C GLY A 78 7.47 7.31 6.80
N THR A 79 6.18 7.59 6.97
CA THR A 79 5.67 8.91 7.35
C THR A 79 6.19 9.32 8.72
N GLU A 80 6.12 8.43 9.71
CA GLU A 80 6.63 8.72 11.05
C GLU A 80 8.15 8.90 11.08
N ALA A 81 8.90 8.04 10.41
CA ALA A 81 10.35 8.16 10.28
C ALA A 81 10.75 9.48 9.61
N HIS A 82 10.00 9.91 8.59
CA HIS A 82 10.20 11.20 7.94
C HIS A 82 10.06 12.37 8.93
N PHE A 83 8.99 12.40 9.72
CA PHE A 83 8.78 13.45 10.72
C PHE A 83 9.82 13.40 11.84
N GLN A 84 10.30 12.23 12.23
CA GLN A 84 11.39 12.11 13.21
C GLN A 84 12.68 12.70 12.66
N ARG A 85 13.03 12.46 11.39
CA ARG A 85 14.21 13.08 10.75
C ARG A 85 14.11 14.60 10.72
N LEU A 86 12.95 15.14 10.43
CA LEU A 86 12.70 16.60 10.47
C LEU A 86 12.91 17.19 11.88
N ARG A 87 12.39 16.53 12.90
CA ARG A 87 12.57 16.97 14.31
C ARG A 87 14.05 16.92 14.76
N GLN A 88 14.85 16.03 14.20
CA GLN A 88 16.28 15.89 14.48
C GLN A 88 17.14 16.86 13.68
N GLY A 89 16.55 17.81 12.97
CA GLY A 89 17.26 18.82 12.19
C GLY A 89 17.70 18.35 10.81
N GLY A 90 17.03 17.37 10.24
CA GLY A 90 17.24 16.92 8.85
C GLY A 90 17.09 18.09 7.87
N ILE A 91 18.02 18.18 6.90
CA ILE A 91 18.04 19.24 5.87
C ILE A 91 17.05 18.88 4.76
N GLU A 92 15.76 18.96 5.04
CA GLU A 92 14.75 18.80 4.02
C GLU A 92 13.92 20.09 3.90
N THR A 93 13.65 20.50 2.66
CA THR A 93 12.73 21.61 2.40
C THR A 93 11.28 21.15 2.59
N ALA A 94 10.36 22.08 2.82
CA ALA A 94 8.93 21.76 2.88
C ALA A 94 8.44 21.07 1.59
N GLU A 95 9.00 21.44 0.43
CA GLU A 95 8.67 20.81 -0.87
C GLU A 95 9.12 19.35 -0.95
N THR A 96 10.33 19.04 -0.49
CA THR A 96 10.88 17.67 -0.48
C THR A 96 10.09 16.79 0.48
N SER A 97 9.73 17.32 1.66
CA SER A 97 8.89 16.63 2.65
C SER A 97 7.50 16.30 2.08
N SER A 98 6.83 17.27 1.49
CA SER A 98 5.52 17.06 0.86
C SER A 98 5.59 16.00 -0.24
N LEU A 99 6.60 16.09 -1.10
CA LEU A 99 6.78 15.14 -2.20
C LEU A 99 7.03 13.71 -1.70
N HIS A 100 7.85 13.55 -0.65
CA HIS A 100 8.13 12.23 -0.06
C HIS A 100 6.84 11.57 0.47
N LEU A 101 6.05 12.32 1.24
CA LEU A 101 4.78 11.84 1.80
C LEU A 101 3.75 11.52 0.71
N ASP A 102 3.69 12.34 -0.33
CA ASP A 102 2.81 12.12 -1.47
C ASP A 102 3.18 10.83 -2.22
N LEU A 103 4.46 10.56 -2.45
CA LEU A 103 4.92 9.33 -3.08
C LEU A 103 4.59 8.09 -2.25
N LEU A 104 4.80 8.13 -0.93
CA LEU A 104 4.41 7.02 -0.03
C LEU A 104 2.91 6.71 -0.14
N ARG A 105 2.09 7.73 -0.13
CA ARG A 105 0.63 7.60 -0.26
C ARG A 105 0.23 7.02 -1.60
N ASP A 106 0.79 7.54 -2.70
CA ASP A 106 0.43 7.13 -4.05
C ASP A 106 0.84 5.68 -4.34
N ILE A 107 2.03 5.26 -3.91
CA ILE A 107 2.49 3.87 -4.01
C ILE A 107 1.54 2.94 -3.26
N LYS A 108 1.14 3.29 -2.04
CA LYS A 108 0.15 2.51 -1.27
C LYS A 108 -1.19 2.43 -1.99
N GLN A 109 -1.68 3.53 -2.57
CA GLN A 109 -2.94 3.54 -3.31
C GLN A 109 -2.90 2.64 -4.55
N ILE A 110 -1.83 2.73 -5.35
CA ILE A 110 -1.65 1.86 -6.51
C ILE A 110 -1.72 0.39 -6.08
N ASN A 111 -0.95 0.02 -5.06
CA ASN A 111 -0.98 -1.35 -4.56
C ASN A 111 -2.38 -1.79 -4.10
N SER A 112 -3.12 -0.92 -3.42
CA SER A 112 -4.49 -1.22 -2.98
C SER A 112 -5.44 -1.49 -4.15
N HIS A 113 -5.28 -0.76 -5.26
CA HIS A 113 -6.07 -0.98 -6.46
C HIS A 113 -5.68 -2.27 -7.18
N LEU A 114 -4.39 -2.65 -7.19
CA LEU A 114 -3.95 -3.94 -7.74
C LEU A 114 -4.56 -5.11 -6.96
N VAL A 115 -4.53 -5.06 -5.63
CA VAL A 115 -5.15 -6.07 -4.77
C VAL A 115 -6.65 -6.19 -5.05
N ALA A 116 -7.35 -5.08 -5.13
CA ALA A 116 -8.79 -5.06 -5.38
C ALA A 116 -9.15 -5.55 -6.80
N ALA A 117 -8.28 -5.35 -7.77
CA ALA A 117 -8.52 -5.77 -9.15
C ALA A 117 -8.24 -7.26 -9.38
N ALA A 118 -7.20 -7.81 -8.75
CA ALA A 118 -6.69 -9.13 -9.08
C ALA A 118 -6.85 -10.17 -7.96
N ALA A 119 -6.59 -9.79 -6.71
CA ALA A 119 -6.65 -10.75 -5.60
C ALA A 119 -8.08 -10.98 -5.10
N TYR A 120 -8.83 -9.92 -4.85
CA TYR A 120 -10.17 -10.04 -4.28
C TYR A 120 -11.14 -10.85 -5.12
N PRO A 121 -11.22 -10.71 -6.46
CA PRO A 121 -12.11 -11.55 -7.26
C PRO A 121 -11.83 -13.04 -7.09
N VAL A 122 -10.56 -13.44 -7.09
CA VAL A 122 -10.17 -14.84 -6.89
C VAL A 122 -10.56 -15.35 -5.50
N LEU A 123 -10.35 -14.54 -4.46
CA LEU A 123 -10.68 -14.91 -3.08
C LEU A 123 -12.19 -14.89 -2.82
N GLU A 124 -12.94 -13.99 -3.46
CA GLU A 124 -14.42 -13.95 -3.36
C GLU A 124 -15.06 -15.19 -3.96
N GLU A 125 -14.60 -15.65 -5.11
CA GLU A 125 -15.08 -16.90 -5.74
C GLU A 125 -14.87 -18.12 -4.83
N ARG A 126 -13.88 -18.07 -3.93
CA ARG A 126 -13.58 -19.09 -2.94
C ARG A 126 -14.27 -18.88 -1.59
N GLY A 127 -15.04 -17.80 -1.42
CA GLY A 127 -15.72 -17.48 -0.17
C GLY A 127 -14.83 -16.95 0.95
N GLU A 128 -13.55 -16.71 0.71
CA GLU A 128 -12.58 -16.31 1.75
C GLU A 128 -12.80 -14.87 2.24
N LEU A 129 -13.23 -13.95 1.38
CA LEU A 129 -13.48 -12.57 1.77
C LEU A 129 -14.74 -12.36 2.62
N LEU A 130 -15.70 -13.27 2.54
CA LEU A 130 -16.91 -13.22 3.38
C LEU A 130 -16.59 -13.48 4.85
N GLN A 131 -15.58 -14.27 5.15
CA GLN A 131 -15.16 -14.59 6.53
C GLN A 131 -14.48 -13.40 7.23
N SER A 132 -13.82 -12.52 6.48
CA SER A 132 -13.14 -11.35 7.06
C SER A 132 -14.04 -10.12 7.21
N ARG A 133 -15.25 -10.14 6.64
CA ARG A 133 -16.24 -9.05 6.72
C ARG A 133 -17.32 -9.28 7.78
N THR A 134 -17.47 -10.49 8.28
CA THR A 134 -18.34 -10.79 9.42
C THR A 134 -17.59 -10.44 10.71
N PRO A 135 -18.10 -9.50 11.54
CA PRO A 135 -17.58 -9.35 12.89
C PRO A 135 -17.75 -10.69 13.60
N SER A 136 -16.68 -11.18 14.25
CA SER A 136 -16.78 -12.36 15.11
C SER A 136 -17.96 -12.14 16.06
N PRO A 137 -18.89 -13.11 16.21
CA PRO A 137 -19.92 -12.98 17.21
C PRO A 137 -19.26 -12.83 18.57
N LEU A 138 -19.65 -11.79 19.31
CA LEU A 138 -19.21 -11.59 20.68
C LEU A 138 -19.47 -12.89 21.47
N PRO A 139 -18.53 -13.35 22.32
CA PRO A 139 -18.79 -14.50 23.16
C PRO A 139 -20.04 -14.23 23.97
N GLN A 140 -21.06 -15.06 23.81
CA GLN A 140 -22.26 -15.03 24.63
C GLN A 140 -21.83 -15.17 26.08
N ALA A 141 -22.01 -14.11 26.86
CA ALA A 141 -21.85 -14.17 28.29
C ALA A 141 -22.75 -15.30 28.83
N ALA A 142 -22.15 -16.27 29.44
CA ALA A 142 -22.86 -17.34 30.15
C ALA A 142 -23.79 -16.68 31.15
N VAL A 143 -25.10 -16.80 30.90
CA VAL A 143 -26.11 -16.47 31.91
C VAL A 143 -25.98 -17.51 33.02
N ILE A 144 -25.32 -17.09 34.10
CA ILE A 144 -25.31 -17.86 35.32
C ILE A 144 -26.71 -17.73 35.90
N ALA A 145 -27.49 -18.80 35.76
CA ALA A 145 -28.73 -18.98 36.51
C ALA A 145 -28.33 -19.22 37.96
N HIS A 146 -28.71 -18.32 38.86
CA HIS A 146 -28.77 -18.57 40.28
C HIS A 146 -30.19 -19.03 40.59
N ASP A 147 -30.29 -20.29 41.04
CA ASP A 147 -31.37 -20.78 41.88
C ASP A 147 -31.15 -20.32 43.32
#